data_c851510432828812584fe4baeb6bcf9a
#
_entry.id   c851510432828812584fe4baeb6bcf9a
#
_cell.length_a   1.000
_cell.length_b   1.000
_cell.length_c   1.000
_cell.angle_alpha   90.00
_cell.angle_beta   90.00
_cell.angle_gamma   90.00
#
_symmetry.space_group_name_H-M   'P 1'
#
loop_
_entity.id
_entity.type
_entity.pdbx_description
1 polymer ?
#
loop_
_entity_poly.entity_id
_entity_poly.type
_entity_poly.pdbx_seq_one_letter_code
_entity_poly.pdbx_strand_id
1 'polypeptide(L)' 'SLHVGSEVVINGRVLHVSEIMYGVKNDGTGLEVVSNKLAQHSAGWQTCEQACYNSTLTVWFAD' A
#
# COMPACT_ATOMS: atom_id res chain seq x y z
N SER A 1 7.85 -12.21 -5.02
CA SER A 1 7.07 -11.28 -4.20
C SER A 1 7.34 -9.84 -4.59
N LEU A 2 6.39 -8.96 -4.30
CA LEU A 2 6.54 -7.54 -4.61
C LEU A 2 7.59 -6.89 -3.71
N HIS A 3 8.42 -6.04 -4.32
CA HIS A 3 9.41 -5.24 -3.61
C HIS A 3 9.53 -3.88 -4.30
N VAL A 4 10.22 -2.95 -3.68
CA VAL A 4 10.47 -1.64 -4.29
C VAL A 4 11.20 -1.87 -5.62
N GLY A 5 10.68 -1.27 -6.69
CA GLY A 5 11.14 -1.46 -8.06
C GLY A 5 10.35 -2.49 -8.85
N SER A 6 9.53 -3.33 -8.19
CA SER A 6 8.68 -4.29 -8.90
C SER A 6 7.72 -3.58 -9.84
N GLU A 7 7.57 -4.12 -11.05
CA GLU A 7 6.62 -3.61 -12.02
C GLU A 7 5.21 -4.11 -11.71
N VAL A 8 4.23 -3.22 -11.77
CA VAL A 8 2.82 -3.55 -11.62
C VAL A 8 2.02 -2.85 -12.72
N VAL A 9 0.91 -3.47 -13.12
CA VAL A 9 0.01 -2.87 -14.12
C VAL A 9 -1.30 -2.55 -13.43
N ILE A 10 -1.67 -1.28 -13.46
CA ILE A 10 -2.90 -0.77 -12.84
C ILE A 10 -3.64 0.06 -13.87
N ASN A 11 -4.88 -0.34 -14.18
CA ASN A 11 -5.72 0.31 -15.19
C ASN A 11 -4.98 0.51 -16.55
N GLY A 12 -4.23 -0.50 -16.96
CA GLY A 12 -3.50 -0.47 -18.22
C GLY A 12 -2.22 0.35 -18.21
N ARG A 13 -1.85 0.92 -17.06
CA ARG A 13 -0.60 1.70 -16.90
C ARG A 13 0.44 0.86 -16.18
N VAL A 14 1.66 0.90 -16.67
CA VAL A 14 2.80 0.28 -16.01
C VAL A 14 3.36 1.24 -14.97
N LEU A 15 3.37 0.81 -13.73
CA LEU A 15 3.92 1.54 -12.60
C LEU A 15 4.97 0.67 -11.91
N HIS A 16 5.76 1.27 -11.05
CA HIS A 16 6.74 0.55 -10.23
C HIS A 16 6.49 0.81 -8.76
N VAL A 17 6.61 -0.22 -7.94
CA VAL A 17 6.48 -0.08 -6.50
C VAL A 17 7.57 0.87 -6.00
N SER A 18 7.17 1.93 -5.34
CA SER A 18 8.07 2.97 -4.84
C SER A 18 8.20 2.97 -3.33
N GLU A 19 7.19 2.46 -2.62
CA GLU A 19 7.22 2.40 -1.16
C GLU A 19 6.35 1.24 -0.69
N ILE A 20 6.77 0.58 0.40
CA ILE A 20 5.99 -0.47 1.07
C ILE A 20 5.96 -0.14 2.55
N MET A 21 4.77 -0.14 3.14
CA MET A 21 4.58 0.04 4.58
C MET A 21 4.03 -1.25 5.18
N TYR A 22 4.69 -1.73 6.22
CA TYR A 22 4.28 -2.92 6.97
C TYR A 22 3.70 -2.52 8.32
N GLY A 23 2.86 -3.38 8.88
CA GLY A 23 2.35 -3.19 10.23
C GLY A 23 1.48 -1.95 10.40
N VAL A 24 0.79 -1.52 9.35
CA VAL A 24 -0.09 -0.36 9.41
C VAL A 24 -1.33 -0.71 10.21
N LYS A 25 -1.68 0.11 11.20
CA LYS A 25 -2.86 -0.11 12.02
C LYS A 25 -4.13 0.00 11.16
N ASN A 26 -5.01 -0.98 11.30
CA ASN A 26 -6.29 -0.98 10.61
C ASN A 26 -7.33 -0.18 11.41
N ASP A 27 -7.06 1.11 11.58
CA ASP A 27 -7.91 2.06 12.29
C ASP A 27 -7.78 3.45 11.68
N GLY A 28 -8.45 4.45 12.26
CA GLY A 28 -8.42 5.82 11.74
C GLY A 28 -7.03 6.42 11.68
N THR A 29 -6.15 6.11 12.64
CA THR A 29 -4.78 6.60 12.65
C THR A 29 -3.98 6.03 11.47
N GLY A 30 -4.07 4.72 11.25
CA GLY A 30 -3.41 4.06 10.12
C GLY A 30 -3.95 4.55 8.78
N LEU A 31 -5.26 4.70 8.66
CA LEU A 31 -5.89 5.21 7.44
C LEU A 31 -5.46 6.64 7.12
N GLU A 32 -5.28 7.48 8.13
CA GLU A 32 -4.79 8.85 7.92
C GLU A 32 -3.37 8.86 7.35
N VAL A 33 -2.48 8.04 7.90
CA VAL A 33 -1.11 7.91 7.38
C VAL A 33 -1.12 7.45 5.94
N VAL A 34 -1.91 6.41 5.62
CA VAL A 34 -2.02 5.89 4.25
C VAL A 34 -2.58 6.92 3.30
N SER A 35 -3.61 7.65 3.71
CA SER A 35 -4.23 8.69 2.89
C SER A 35 -3.22 9.80 2.54
N ASN A 36 -2.44 10.24 3.53
CA ASN A 36 -1.41 11.25 3.31
C ASN A 36 -0.33 10.76 2.33
N LYS A 37 0.10 9.52 2.47
CA LYS A 37 1.07 8.91 1.57
C LYS A 37 0.50 8.73 0.16
N LEU A 38 -0.74 8.30 0.05
CA LEU A 38 -1.39 8.08 -1.24
C LEU A 38 -1.46 9.38 -2.06
N ALA A 39 -1.62 10.52 -1.40
CA ALA A 39 -1.61 11.82 -2.08
C ALA A 39 -0.25 12.14 -2.73
N GLN A 40 0.81 11.46 -2.35
CA GLN A 40 2.16 11.64 -2.88
C GLN A 40 2.53 10.63 -3.96
N HIS A 41 1.66 9.66 -4.24
CA HIS A 41 1.93 8.56 -5.17
C HIS A 41 0.82 8.45 -6.21
N SER A 42 1.10 7.76 -7.31
CA SER A 42 0.13 7.56 -8.39
C SER A 42 -0.93 6.52 -8.03
N ALA A 43 -0.57 5.53 -7.24
CA ALA A 43 -1.46 4.45 -6.85
C ALA A 43 -1.02 3.82 -5.53
N GLY A 44 -1.97 3.18 -4.86
CA GLY A 44 -1.68 2.41 -3.65
C GLY A 44 -2.73 1.32 -3.46
N TRP A 45 -2.36 0.24 -2.79
CA TRP A 45 -3.27 -0.84 -2.43
C TRP A 45 -2.78 -1.50 -1.15
N GLN A 46 -3.68 -2.25 -0.53
CA GLN A 46 -3.39 -2.85 0.77
C GLN A 46 -3.89 -4.28 0.84
N THR A 47 -3.29 -5.04 1.74
CA THR A 47 -3.77 -6.36 2.14
C THR A 47 -3.61 -6.55 3.64
N CYS A 48 -4.43 -7.43 4.20
CA CYS A 48 -4.31 -7.80 5.60
C CYS A 48 -3.10 -8.73 5.78
N GLU A 49 -2.31 -8.49 6.82
CA GLU A 49 -1.12 -9.30 7.09
C GLU A 49 -1.45 -10.67 7.68
N GLN A 50 -2.63 -10.78 8.28
CA GLN A 50 -3.17 -12.04 8.81
C GLN A 50 -4.67 -12.08 8.49
N ALA A 51 -5.50 -12.59 9.39
CA ALA A 51 -6.95 -12.47 9.24
C ALA A 51 -7.33 -10.99 9.27
N CYS A 52 -8.19 -10.54 8.36
CA CYS A 52 -8.56 -9.12 8.22
C CYS A 52 -9.19 -8.54 9.50
N TYR A 53 -9.78 -9.36 10.33
CA TYR A 53 -10.28 -8.94 11.62
C TYR A 53 -9.13 -8.86 12.62
N ASN A 54 -8.91 -7.70 13.23
CA ASN A 54 -7.83 -7.43 14.19
C ASN A 54 -6.41 -7.61 13.61
N SER A 55 -6.27 -7.42 12.31
CA SER A 55 -4.97 -7.53 11.67
C SER A 55 -4.41 -6.15 11.38
N THR A 56 -3.08 -6.07 11.27
CA THR A 56 -2.42 -4.93 10.63
C THR A 56 -2.40 -5.12 9.12
N LEU A 57 -2.04 -4.06 8.41
CA LEU A 57 -2.05 -4.04 6.94
C LEU A 57 -0.64 -3.87 6.39
N THR A 58 -0.41 -4.47 5.24
CA THR A 58 0.70 -4.08 4.36
C THR A 58 0.14 -3.20 3.25
N VAL A 59 0.78 -2.08 2.99
CA VAL A 59 0.35 -1.11 1.99
C VAL A 59 1.49 -0.88 1.01
N TRP A 60 1.18 -0.99 -0.29
CA TRP A 60 2.14 -0.71 -1.37
C TRP A 60 1.74 0.58 -2.06
N PHE A 61 2.73 1.36 -2.44
CA PHE A 61 2.54 2.54 -3.29
C PHE A 61 3.36 2.39 -4.55
N ALA A 62 2.85 2.92 -5.65
CA ALA A 62 3.51 2.81 -6.96
C ALA A 62 3.38 4.12 -7.74
N ASP A 63 4.36 4.32 -8.58
CA ASP A 63 4.43 5.46 -9.49
C ASP A 63 4.86 5.06 -10.90
#